data_7190493790e59c72ffb7aa0c707c87e2
#
_entry.id   7190493790e59c72ffb7aa0c707c87e2
#
_cell.length_a   1.000
_cell.length_b   1.000
_cell.length_c   1.000
_cell.angle_alpha   90.00
_cell.angle_beta   90.00
_cell.angle_gamma   90.00
#
_symmetry.space_group_name_H-M   'P 1'
#
loop_
_entity.id
_entity.type
_entity.pdbx_description
1 polymer ?
#
loop_
_entity_poly.entity_id
_entity_poly.type
_entity_poly.pdbx_seq_one_letter_code
_entity_poly.pdbx_strand_id
1 'polypeptide(L)'
;MEFRLIKKLKDRGRWRIFKLKLIDARLYFVSIFVGLLTGLIAVPYHYLLQFFFNLRHDFFDSHPKWYWYLPLFLLMWGILIFVSWLVKKMPLITGGGIPQTRGVINGRVAYKHPFIEVIAKFVGGILALSTGLSLGREGPSVQIGSYVGCLVSKW
;
A
#
# COMPACT_ATOMS: atom_id res chain seq x y z
N MET A 1 -55.41 20.45 1.81
CA MET A 1 -54.67 19.24 2.22
C MET A 1 -53.41 19.02 1.40
N GLU A 2 -53.40 19.24 0.11
CA GLU A 2 -52.26 19.04 -0.82
C GLU A 2 -51.05 19.92 -0.52
N PHE A 3 -51.23 21.18 -0.15
CA PHE A 3 -50.10 22.09 0.10
C PHE A 3 -49.17 21.66 1.23
N ARG A 4 -49.70 20.99 2.26
CA ARG A 4 -48.90 20.42 3.35
C ARG A 4 -48.10 19.19 2.91
N LEU A 5 -48.63 18.38 2.01
CA LEU A 5 -47.96 17.23 1.43
C LEU A 5 -46.79 17.64 0.55
N ILE A 6 -46.96 18.63 -0.32
CA ILE A 6 -45.91 19.15 -1.20
C ILE A 6 -44.78 19.77 -0.39
N LYS A 7 -45.08 20.54 0.67
CA LYS A 7 -44.06 21.09 1.58
C LYS A 7 -43.25 19.98 2.29
N LYS A 8 -43.92 18.92 2.77
CA LYS A 8 -43.28 17.78 3.45
C LYS A 8 -42.39 16.97 2.52
N LEU A 9 -42.80 16.82 1.24
CA LEU A 9 -41.97 16.15 0.22
C LEU A 9 -40.76 16.99 -0.17
N LYS A 10 -40.91 18.30 -0.30
CA LYS A 10 -39.84 19.26 -0.60
C LYS A 10 -38.81 19.32 0.53
N ASP A 11 -39.22 19.24 1.78
CA ASP A 11 -38.34 19.20 2.94
C ASP A 11 -37.61 17.85 3.05
N ARG A 12 -38.28 16.73 2.77
CA ARG A 12 -37.64 15.42 2.70
C ARG A 12 -36.58 15.35 1.59
N GLY A 13 -36.86 15.96 0.43
CA GLY A 13 -35.88 16.06 -0.68
C GLY A 13 -34.64 16.87 -0.28
N ARG A 14 -34.86 18.05 0.34
CA ARG A 14 -33.74 18.89 0.82
C ARG A 14 -32.90 18.21 1.90
N TRP A 15 -33.53 17.51 2.83
CA TRP A 15 -32.84 16.72 3.84
C TRP A 15 -32.01 15.58 3.24
N ARG A 16 -32.53 14.95 2.18
CA ARG A 16 -31.81 13.87 1.48
C ARG A 16 -30.57 14.42 0.75
N ILE A 17 -30.71 15.55 0.06
CA ILE A 17 -29.60 16.25 -0.61
C ILE A 17 -28.57 16.75 0.43
N PHE A 18 -29.03 17.30 1.55
CA PHE A 18 -28.14 17.75 2.62
C PHE A 18 -27.33 16.59 3.25
N LYS A 19 -27.99 15.44 3.51
CA LYS A 19 -27.30 14.24 3.97
C LYS A 19 -26.27 13.72 2.96
N LEU A 20 -26.59 13.72 1.66
CA LEU A 20 -25.65 13.34 0.60
C LEU A 20 -24.45 14.27 0.59
N LYS A 21 -24.63 15.59 0.65
CA LYS A 21 -23.54 16.56 0.73
C LYS A 21 -22.67 16.40 1.98
N LEU A 22 -23.25 16.06 3.13
CA LEU A 22 -22.48 15.76 4.35
C LEU A 22 -21.67 14.46 4.23
N ILE A 23 -22.23 13.44 3.59
CA ILE A 23 -21.53 12.20 3.29
C ILE A 23 -20.35 12.49 2.35
N ASP A 24 -20.56 13.28 1.31
CA ASP A 24 -19.52 13.69 0.38
C ASP A 24 -18.40 14.47 1.10
N ALA A 25 -18.74 15.45 1.94
CA ALA A 25 -17.76 16.20 2.73
C ALA A 25 -16.93 15.29 3.64
N ARG A 26 -17.57 14.35 4.34
CA ARG A 26 -16.88 13.37 5.19
C ARG A 26 -15.93 12.48 4.37
N LEU A 27 -16.36 12.04 3.20
CA LEU A 27 -15.51 11.24 2.30
C LEU A 27 -14.29 12.03 1.84
N TYR A 28 -14.42 13.32 1.51
CA TYR A 28 -13.29 14.17 1.16
C TYR A 28 -12.27 14.28 2.31
N PHE A 29 -12.73 14.56 3.54
CA PHE A 29 -11.83 14.62 4.69
C PHE A 29 -11.12 13.30 4.96
N VAL A 30 -11.85 12.19 4.91
CA VAL A 30 -11.27 10.84 5.07
C VAL A 30 -10.24 10.56 3.98
N SER A 31 -10.55 10.91 2.73
CA SER A 31 -9.64 10.70 1.59
C SER A 31 -8.35 11.52 1.72
N ILE A 32 -8.44 12.79 2.15
CA ILE A 32 -7.27 13.64 2.42
C ILE A 32 -6.42 13.01 3.52
N PHE A 33 -7.05 12.57 4.62
CA PHE A 33 -6.35 11.95 5.73
C PHE A 33 -5.65 10.64 5.34
N VAL A 34 -6.33 9.76 4.58
CA VAL A 34 -5.75 8.54 4.02
C VAL A 34 -4.61 8.85 3.08
N GLY A 35 -4.76 9.87 2.21
CA GLY A 35 -3.71 10.30 1.30
C GLY A 35 -2.46 10.80 2.04
N LEU A 36 -2.64 11.59 3.09
CA LEU A 36 -1.57 12.11 3.92
C LEU A 36 -0.82 10.99 4.65
N LEU A 37 -1.54 10.06 5.29
CA LEU A 37 -0.94 8.89 5.95
C LEU A 37 -0.21 7.98 4.95
N THR A 38 -0.81 7.77 3.78
CA THR A 38 -0.17 6.96 2.72
C THR A 38 1.11 7.62 2.23
N GLY A 39 1.09 8.94 2.02
CA GLY A 39 2.27 9.72 1.64
C GLY A 39 3.38 9.64 2.69
N LEU A 40 3.02 9.75 3.97
CA LEU A 40 3.96 9.64 5.09
C LEU A 40 4.69 8.28 5.13
N ILE A 41 4.04 7.21 4.69
CA ILE A 41 4.63 5.87 4.60
C ILE A 41 5.38 5.69 3.27
N ALA A 42 4.84 6.21 2.17
CA ALA A 42 5.40 6.01 0.84
C ALA A 42 6.71 6.78 0.63
N VAL A 43 6.85 7.98 1.20
CA VAL A 43 8.08 8.78 1.08
C VAL A 43 9.30 8.06 1.66
N PRO A 44 9.30 7.61 2.94
CA PRO A 44 10.42 6.84 3.47
C PRO A 44 10.64 5.51 2.74
N TYR A 45 9.57 4.88 2.24
CA TYR A 45 9.69 3.68 1.42
C TYR A 45 10.54 3.92 0.16
N HIS A 46 10.24 4.98 -0.60
CA HIS A 46 11.00 5.34 -1.79
C HIS A 46 12.42 5.78 -1.47
N TYR A 47 12.61 6.53 -0.40
CA TYR A 47 13.93 6.96 0.05
C TYR A 47 14.83 5.77 0.42
N LEU A 48 14.31 4.82 1.20
CA LEU A 48 15.03 3.60 1.57
C LEU A 48 15.35 2.73 0.35
N LEU A 49 14.42 2.59 -0.59
CA LEU A 49 14.69 1.90 -1.85
C LEU A 49 15.86 2.54 -2.59
N GLN A 50 15.86 3.86 -2.75
CA GLN A 50 16.93 4.57 -3.44
C GLN A 50 18.26 4.39 -2.73
N PHE A 51 18.27 4.45 -1.39
CA PHE A 51 19.45 4.23 -0.58
C PHE A 51 20.05 2.83 -0.81
N PHE A 52 19.24 1.77 -0.78
CA PHE A 52 19.72 0.40 -1.03
C PHE A 52 20.18 0.18 -2.48
N PHE A 53 19.54 0.83 -3.44
CA PHE A 53 19.98 0.82 -4.83
C PHE A 53 21.38 1.45 -4.99
N ASN A 54 21.57 2.62 -4.41
CA ASN A 54 22.86 3.31 -4.46
C ASN A 54 23.95 2.49 -3.75
N LEU A 55 23.63 1.98 -2.54
CA LEU A 55 24.59 1.14 -1.78
C LEU A 55 25.04 -0.08 -2.59
N ARG A 56 24.14 -0.71 -3.32
CA ARG A 56 24.49 -1.84 -4.20
C ARG A 56 25.36 -1.38 -5.36
N HIS A 57 25.01 -0.26 -6.01
CA HIS A 57 25.77 0.28 -7.12
C HIS A 57 27.19 0.65 -6.68
N ASP A 58 27.33 1.37 -5.57
CA ASP A 58 28.61 1.75 -5.00
C ASP A 58 29.47 0.54 -4.63
N PHE A 59 28.84 -0.54 -4.17
CA PHE A 59 29.55 -1.78 -3.89
C PHE A 59 30.13 -2.40 -5.15
N PHE A 60 29.39 -2.45 -6.25
CA PHE A 60 29.88 -2.98 -7.54
C PHE A 60 31.00 -2.13 -8.11
N ASP A 61 30.90 -0.82 -8.02
CA ASP A 61 31.92 0.11 -8.54
C ASP A 61 33.20 0.05 -7.72
N SER A 62 33.08 -0.12 -6.40
CA SER A 62 34.24 -0.21 -5.50
C SER A 62 34.97 -1.55 -5.56
N HIS A 63 34.31 -2.61 -5.99
CA HIS A 63 34.84 -3.97 -5.98
C HIS A 63 34.71 -4.67 -7.35
N PRO A 64 35.50 -4.26 -8.35
CA PRO A 64 35.40 -4.79 -9.72
C PRO A 64 35.88 -6.23 -9.88
N LYS A 65 36.51 -6.84 -8.82
CA LYS A 65 37.03 -8.18 -8.89
C LYS A 65 35.93 -9.22 -8.77
N TRP A 66 35.93 -10.23 -9.64
CA TRP A 66 34.88 -11.22 -9.81
C TRP A 66 34.54 -12.02 -8.55
N TYR A 67 35.47 -12.27 -7.64
CA TYR A 67 35.25 -13.04 -6.42
C TYR A 67 34.38 -12.31 -5.38
N TRP A 68 34.19 -10.99 -5.48
CA TRP A 68 33.28 -10.22 -4.64
C TRP A 68 31.81 -10.42 -5.02
N TYR A 69 31.53 -10.85 -6.24
CA TYR A 69 30.16 -11.11 -6.69
C TYR A 69 29.55 -12.36 -6.02
N LEU A 70 30.38 -13.36 -5.65
CA LEU A 70 29.91 -14.58 -5.02
C LEU A 70 29.25 -14.33 -3.64
N PRO A 71 29.91 -13.65 -2.67
CA PRO A 71 29.30 -13.37 -1.37
C PRO A 71 28.08 -12.43 -1.50
N LEU A 72 28.10 -11.48 -2.43
CA LEU A 72 26.97 -10.62 -2.70
C LEU A 72 25.76 -11.43 -3.22
N PHE A 73 26.00 -12.35 -4.15
CA PHE A 73 24.95 -13.23 -4.68
C PHE A 73 24.35 -14.12 -3.58
N LEU A 74 25.18 -14.70 -2.71
CA LEU A 74 24.71 -15.51 -1.59
C LEU A 74 23.88 -14.69 -0.60
N LEU A 75 24.29 -13.46 -0.32
CA LEU A 75 23.53 -12.53 0.52
C LEU A 75 22.16 -12.21 -0.10
N MET A 76 22.11 -11.87 -1.39
CA MET A 76 20.86 -11.61 -2.10
C MET A 76 19.95 -12.85 -2.09
N TRP A 77 20.51 -14.04 -2.26
CA TRP A 77 19.76 -15.29 -2.23
C TRP A 77 19.16 -15.55 -0.85
N GLY A 78 19.93 -15.30 0.21
CA GLY A 78 19.44 -15.38 1.60
C GLY A 78 18.28 -14.42 1.86
N ILE A 79 18.37 -13.18 1.36
CA ILE A 79 17.27 -12.19 1.44
C ILE A 79 16.02 -12.71 0.71
N LEU A 80 16.16 -13.29 -0.47
CA LEU A 80 15.02 -13.82 -1.22
C LEU A 80 14.36 -15.02 -0.53
N ILE A 81 15.15 -15.89 0.14
CA ILE A 81 14.62 -16.98 0.95
C ILE A 81 13.81 -16.41 2.12
N PHE A 82 14.32 -15.40 2.81
CA PHE A 82 13.61 -14.73 3.90
C PHE A 82 12.30 -14.09 3.42
N VAL A 83 12.33 -13.36 2.30
CA VAL A 83 11.12 -12.75 1.71
C VAL A 83 10.10 -13.83 1.30
N SER A 84 10.57 -14.95 0.73
CA SER A 84 9.70 -16.08 0.38
C SER A 84 9.01 -16.70 1.60
N TRP A 85 9.76 -16.83 2.70
CA TRP A 85 9.19 -17.28 3.97
C TRP A 85 8.15 -16.31 4.53
N LEU A 86 8.40 -14.97 4.45
CA LEU A 86 7.47 -13.95 4.86
C LEU A 86 6.18 -14.01 4.05
N VAL A 87 6.30 -14.17 2.73
CA VAL A 87 5.16 -14.31 1.80
C VAL A 87 4.35 -15.57 2.10
N LYS A 88 4.98 -16.70 2.44
CA LYS A 88 4.26 -17.92 2.84
C LYS A 88 3.40 -17.70 4.09
N LYS A 89 3.87 -16.90 5.04
CA LYS A 89 3.08 -16.55 6.24
C LYS A 89 1.95 -15.56 5.94
N MET A 90 2.15 -14.67 4.98
CA MET A 90 1.22 -13.58 4.64
C MET A 90 0.98 -13.54 3.13
N PRO A 91 0.16 -14.44 2.56
CA PRO A 91 0.02 -14.57 1.10
C PRO A 91 -0.53 -13.31 0.43
N LEU A 92 -1.20 -12.42 1.15
CA LEU A 92 -1.75 -11.17 0.62
C LEU A 92 -0.68 -10.11 0.30
N ILE A 93 0.54 -10.24 0.84
CA ILE A 93 1.64 -9.32 0.49
C ILE A 93 2.36 -9.69 -0.80
N THR A 94 1.98 -10.78 -1.47
CA THR A 94 2.60 -11.31 -2.69
C THR A 94 2.51 -10.32 -3.85
N GLY A 95 3.53 -10.29 -4.69
CA GLY A 95 3.54 -9.58 -5.97
C GLY A 95 3.36 -8.06 -5.87
N GLY A 96 2.85 -7.45 -6.93
CA GLY A 96 2.66 -6.01 -7.05
C GLY A 96 1.52 -5.42 -6.21
N GLY A 97 0.65 -6.27 -5.62
CA GLY A 97 -0.43 -5.80 -4.74
C GLY A 97 -1.68 -5.27 -5.44
N ILE A 98 -1.63 -4.96 -6.72
CA ILE A 98 -2.79 -4.45 -7.49
C ILE A 98 -3.93 -5.48 -7.55
N PRO A 99 -3.69 -6.77 -7.86
CA PRO A 99 -4.75 -7.79 -7.85
C PRO A 99 -5.38 -7.97 -6.47
N GLN A 100 -4.56 -7.94 -5.40
CA GLN A 100 -5.02 -8.07 -4.02
C GLN A 100 -5.91 -6.88 -3.63
N THR A 101 -5.49 -5.66 -3.95
CA THR A 101 -6.28 -4.44 -3.74
C THR A 101 -7.62 -4.50 -4.48
N ARG A 102 -7.63 -4.93 -5.75
CA ARG A 102 -8.87 -5.17 -6.49
C ARG A 102 -9.75 -6.22 -5.84
N GLY A 103 -9.16 -7.31 -5.34
CA GLY A 103 -9.88 -8.35 -4.61
C GLY A 103 -10.57 -7.82 -3.36
N VAL A 104 -9.92 -6.92 -2.63
CA VAL A 104 -10.48 -6.28 -1.42
C VAL A 104 -11.60 -5.31 -1.79
N ILE A 105 -11.41 -4.45 -2.79
CA ILE A 105 -12.44 -3.51 -3.25
C ILE A 105 -13.70 -4.24 -3.72
N ASN A 106 -13.53 -5.38 -4.39
CA ASN A 106 -14.64 -6.22 -4.88
C ASN A 106 -15.24 -7.12 -3.78
N GLY A 107 -14.80 -7.02 -2.54
CA GLY A 107 -15.30 -7.83 -1.42
C GLY A 107 -14.95 -9.32 -1.48
N ARG A 108 -14.05 -9.73 -2.40
CA ARG A 108 -13.64 -11.14 -2.56
C ARG A 108 -12.58 -11.58 -1.56
N VAL A 109 -11.81 -10.63 -1.06
CA VAL A 109 -10.70 -10.84 -0.12
C VAL A 109 -10.78 -9.79 0.96
N ALA A 110 -10.44 -10.15 2.20
CA ALA A 110 -10.35 -9.20 3.31
C ALA A 110 -8.95 -9.25 3.93
N TYR A 111 -8.40 -8.09 4.26
CA TYR A 111 -7.17 -8.00 5.03
C TYR A 111 -7.44 -8.43 6.48
N LYS A 112 -6.75 -9.47 6.94
CA LYS A 112 -6.90 -9.99 8.31
C LYS A 112 -6.27 -9.06 9.34
N HIS A 113 -5.03 -8.67 9.09
CA HIS A 113 -4.21 -7.84 9.97
C HIS A 113 -3.56 -6.70 9.17
N PRO A 114 -4.31 -5.69 8.70
CA PRO A 114 -3.82 -4.69 7.76
C PRO A 114 -2.59 -3.93 8.28
N PHE A 115 -2.48 -3.69 9.58
CA PHE A 115 -1.31 -3.03 10.17
C PHE A 115 -0.03 -3.86 10.04
N ILE A 116 -0.09 -5.17 10.34
CA ILE A 116 1.05 -6.08 10.23
C ILE A 116 1.39 -6.31 8.75
N GLU A 117 0.38 -6.41 7.91
CA GLU A 117 0.54 -6.59 6.46
C GLU A 117 1.20 -5.38 5.79
N VAL A 118 0.91 -4.13 6.24
CA VAL A 118 1.63 -2.92 5.79
C VAL A 118 3.11 -3.03 6.11
N ILE A 119 3.47 -3.37 7.35
CA ILE A 119 4.86 -3.48 7.78
C ILE A 119 5.57 -4.59 6.99
N ALA A 120 4.94 -5.75 6.88
CA ALA A 120 5.49 -6.88 6.14
C ALA A 120 5.68 -6.55 4.64
N LYS A 121 4.74 -5.82 4.04
CA LYS A 121 4.85 -5.34 2.65
C LYS A 121 5.95 -4.31 2.49
N PHE A 122 6.07 -3.38 3.44
CA PHE A 122 7.10 -2.35 3.44
C PHE A 122 8.50 -2.99 3.50
N VAL A 123 8.75 -3.82 4.50
CA VAL A 123 10.05 -4.49 4.69
C VAL A 123 10.33 -5.49 3.56
N GLY A 124 9.39 -6.38 3.27
CA GLY A 124 9.55 -7.39 2.21
C GLY A 124 9.72 -6.77 0.83
N GLY A 125 9.03 -5.66 0.54
CA GLY A 125 9.16 -4.92 -0.71
C GLY A 125 10.54 -4.26 -0.86
N ILE A 126 11.03 -3.59 0.19
CA ILE A 126 12.38 -2.99 0.17
C ILE A 126 13.44 -4.08 -0.03
N LEU A 127 13.39 -5.16 0.76
CA LEU A 127 14.34 -6.25 0.65
C LEU A 127 14.33 -6.91 -0.73
N ALA A 128 13.15 -7.24 -1.26
CA ALA A 128 13.03 -7.86 -2.58
C ALA A 128 13.52 -6.96 -3.71
N LEU A 129 13.21 -5.66 -3.66
CA LEU A 129 13.64 -4.71 -4.69
C LEU A 129 15.14 -4.39 -4.58
N SER A 130 15.70 -4.32 -3.37
CA SER A 130 17.13 -4.07 -3.17
C SER A 130 18.03 -5.17 -3.72
N THR A 131 17.52 -6.42 -3.84
CA THR A 131 18.27 -7.50 -4.50
C THR A 131 18.39 -7.32 -6.03
N GLY A 132 17.77 -6.31 -6.61
CA GLY A 132 17.87 -6.02 -8.05
C GLY A 132 16.85 -6.75 -8.91
N LEU A 133 15.82 -7.34 -8.32
CA LEU A 133 14.71 -7.87 -9.10
C LEU A 133 13.97 -6.77 -9.86
N SER A 134 13.66 -7.01 -11.13
CA SER A 134 12.89 -6.09 -11.98
C SER A 134 11.41 -6.06 -11.58
N LEU A 135 11.14 -5.79 -10.30
CA LEU A 135 9.78 -5.63 -9.79
C LEU A 135 9.37 -4.15 -9.88
N GLY A 136 8.15 -3.89 -10.30
CA GLY A 136 7.61 -2.54 -10.35
C GLY A 136 7.54 -1.90 -8.96
N ARG A 137 8.02 -0.66 -8.86
CA ARG A 137 7.98 0.12 -7.60
C ARG A 137 6.58 0.62 -7.25
N GLU A 138 5.71 0.71 -8.25
CA GLU A 138 4.35 1.25 -8.12
C GLU A 138 3.41 0.33 -7.35
N GLY A 139 3.53 -0.97 -7.57
CA GLY A 139 2.65 -1.97 -6.97
C GLY A 139 2.64 -1.95 -5.44
N PRO A 140 3.77 -2.00 -4.76
CA PRO A 140 3.84 -1.91 -3.31
C PRO A 140 3.22 -0.62 -2.75
N SER A 141 3.40 0.53 -3.43
CA SER A 141 2.83 1.81 -3.01
C SER A 141 1.30 1.81 -3.07
N VAL A 142 0.72 1.24 -4.13
CA VAL A 142 -0.74 1.08 -4.26
C VAL A 142 -1.30 0.19 -3.15
N GLN A 143 -0.61 -0.89 -2.82
CA GLN A 143 -1.06 -1.80 -1.77
C GLN A 143 -0.95 -1.18 -0.38
N ILE A 144 0.11 -0.43 -0.10
CA ILE A 144 0.26 0.35 1.14
C ILE A 144 -0.92 1.30 1.30
N GLY A 145 -1.29 2.05 0.25
CA GLY A 145 -2.46 2.92 0.26
C GLY A 145 -3.76 2.18 0.54
N SER A 146 -3.93 0.98 -0.03
CA SER A 146 -5.09 0.13 0.24
C SER A 146 -5.17 -0.34 1.69
N TYR A 147 -4.05 -0.72 2.30
CA TYR A 147 -4.01 -1.08 3.73
C TYR A 147 -4.36 0.11 4.63
N VAL A 148 -3.78 1.28 4.35
CA VAL A 148 -4.07 2.51 5.10
C VAL A 148 -5.55 2.87 4.98
N GLY A 149 -6.12 2.82 3.77
CA GLY A 149 -7.55 3.03 3.55
C GLY A 149 -8.41 2.05 4.34
N CYS A 150 -8.04 0.77 4.38
CA CYS A 150 -8.74 -0.25 5.17
C CYS A 150 -8.62 0.00 6.69
N LEU A 151 -7.47 0.48 7.18
CA LEU A 151 -7.29 0.83 8.59
C LEU A 151 -8.19 2.00 8.98
N VAL A 152 -8.22 3.05 8.18
CA VAL A 152 -9.04 4.24 8.44
C VAL A 152 -10.53 3.94 8.31
N SER A 153 -10.94 3.07 7.39
CA SER A 153 -12.36 2.70 7.20
C SER A 153 -12.95 1.88 8.35
N LYS A 154 -12.12 1.27 9.20
CA LYS A 154 -12.56 0.53 10.39
C LYS A 154 -12.79 1.42 11.61
N TRP A 155 -12.42 2.69 11.51
CA TRP A 155 -12.70 3.75 12.50
C TRP A 155 -13.93 4.56 12.08
#